data_6d568bbcbdac7927a78abfdbbf9c8f82
#
_entry.id   6d568bbcbdac7927a78abfdbbf9c8f82
#
_cell.length_a   1.000
_cell.length_b   1.000
_cell.length_c   1.000
_cell.angle_alpha   90.00
_cell.angle_beta   90.00
_cell.angle_gamma   90.00
#
_symmetry.space_group_name_H-M   'P 1'
#
loop_
_entity.id
_entity.type
_entity.pdbx_description
1 polymer ?
#
loop_
_entity_poly.entity_id
_entity_poly.type
_entity_poly.pdbx_seq_one_letter_code
_entity_poly.pdbx_strand_id
1 'polypeptide(L)'
;DNKDYYEIIAGERRWRAAKLAGLTEIPVIVKEFSEQELVEISLIENIQREDLNPVEEAMAYKRLIDEFHLKQDEIAERVGKSRTAVTNAMRLLKLSEKVQQMLIDEMITAGHARAILSIADKEKQESIAMKVFDEKLSVRETEALVKRMLEPPKTAKKSKFSSAEDAIYESL
;
A
#
# COMPACT_ATOMS: atom_id res chain seq x y z
N ASP A 1 2.85 -28.56 -31.55
CA ASP A 1 3.78 -28.99 -30.48
C ASP A 1 5.17 -29.18 -31.11
N ASN A 2 5.93 -28.12 -31.11
CA ASN A 2 7.33 -28.12 -31.58
C ASN A 2 8.21 -28.47 -30.37
N LYS A 3 8.51 -29.76 -30.20
CA LYS A 3 9.25 -30.33 -29.06
C LYS A 3 10.71 -29.88 -28.98
N ASP A 4 11.18 -29.09 -29.93
CA ASP A 4 12.60 -28.66 -30.05
C ASP A 4 12.88 -27.24 -29.60
N TYR A 5 11.87 -26.53 -29.11
CA TYR A 5 12.01 -25.12 -28.67
C TYR A 5 11.54 -24.92 -27.25
N TYR A 6 12.33 -24.15 -26.49
CA TYR A 6 12.02 -23.76 -25.13
C TYR A 6 11.90 -22.24 -25.06
N GLU A 7 10.93 -21.75 -24.31
CA GLU A 7 10.76 -20.34 -24.04
C GLU A 7 11.49 -19.97 -22.74
N ILE A 8 12.23 -18.86 -22.73
CA ILE A 8 12.91 -18.37 -21.53
C ILE A 8 11.91 -17.56 -20.71
N ILE A 9 11.46 -18.13 -19.59
CA ILE A 9 10.54 -17.47 -18.67
C ILE A 9 11.30 -16.54 -17.70
N ALA A 10 12.48 -16.97 -17.24
CA ALA A 10 13.32 -16.19 -16.34
C ALA A 10 14.81 -16.40 -16.63
N GLY A 11 15.63 -15.38 -16.36
CA GLY A 11 17.09 -15.45 -16.52
C GLY A 11 17.62 -15.00 -17.88
N GLU A 12 16.88 -14.19 -18.63
CA GLU A 12 17.30 -13.70 -19.96
C GLU A 12 18.67 -13.00 -19.92
N ARG A 13 18.96 -12.19 -18.89
CA ARG A 13 20.27 -11.54 -18.73
C ARG A 13 21.40 -12.56 -18.60
N ARG A 14 21.19 -13.66 -17.87
CA ARG A 14 22.18 -14.75 -17.73
C ARG A 14 22.40 -15.47 -19.06
N TRP A 15 21.32 -15.76 -19.78
CA TRP A 15 21.40 -16.36 -21.11
C TRP A 15 22.16 -15.46 -22.09
N ARG A 16 21.85 -14.15 -22.12
CA ARG A 16 22.56 -13.19 -22.97
C ARG A 16 24.05 -13.12 -22.60
N ALA A 17 24.39 -13.09 -21.32
CA ALA A 17 25.77 -13.07 -20.85
C ALA A 17 26.51 -14.36 -21.25
N ALA A 18 25.89 -15.53 -21.09
CA ALA A 18 26.47 -16.81 -21.52
C ALA A 18 26.73 -16.84 -23.02
N LYS A 19 25.78 -16.35 -23.82
CA LYS A 19 25.92 -16.23 -25.27
C LYS A 19 27.07 -15.30 -25.65
N LEU A 20 27.22 -14.15 -24.98
CA LEU A 20 28.35 -13.22 -25.21
C LEU A 20 29.70 -13.82 -24.80
N ALA A 21 29.69 -14.66 -23.74
CA ALA A 21 30.88 -15.39 -23.30
C ALA A 21 31.25 -16.58 -24.18
N GLY A 22 30.48 -16.88 -25.23
CA GLY A 22 30.73 -17.98 -26.15
C GLY A 22 30.42 -19.37 -25.59
N LEU A 23 29.62 -19.46 -24.49
CA LEU A 23 29.24 -20.75 -23.95
C LEU A 23 28.24 -21.42 -24.88
N THR A 24 28.49 -22.70 -25.18
CA THR A 24 27.63 -23.51 -26.05
C THR A 24 26.52 -24.21 -25.27
N GLU A 25 26.72 -24.40 -23.97
CA GLU A 25 25.77 -25.08 -23.09
C GLU A 25 25.66 -24.32 -21.74
N ILE A 26 24.45 -24.26 -21.20
CA ILE A 26 24.16 -23.69 -19.88
C ILE A 26 23.17 -24.60 -19.13
N PRO A 27 23.31 -24.78 -17.82
CA PRO A 27 22.34 -25.52 -17.04
C PRO A 27 21.03 -24.75 -16.96
N VAL A 28 19.91 -25.41 -17.27
CA VAL A 28 18.56 -24.84 -17.22
C VAL A 28 17.62 -25.78 -16.47
N ILE A 29 16.55 -25.21 -15.90
CA ILE A 29 15.44 -25.99 -15.32
C ILE A 29 14.30 -25.90 -16.32
N VAL A 30 13.93 -27.02 -16.92
CA VAL A 30 12.78 -27.14 -17.81
C VAL A 30 11.54 -27.45 -16.97
N LYS A 31 10.48 -26.67 -17.12
CA LYS A 31 9.17 -26.90 -16.49
C LYS A 31 8.07 -26.67 -17.51
N GLU A 32 7.00 -27.40 -17.37
CA GLU A 32 5.75 -27.15 -18.10
C GLU A 32 4.87 -26.23 -17.26
N PHE A 33 4.39 -25.16 -17.87
CA PHE A 33 3.49 -24.20 -17.24
C PHE A 33 2.27 -24.00 -18.14
N SER A 34 1.12 -23.82 -17.53
CA SER A 34 -0.06 -23.31 -18.22
C SER A 34 0.13 -21.82 -18.56
N GLU A 35 -0.62 -21.32 -19.53
CA GLU A 35 -0.61 -19.88 -19.85
C GLU A 35 -0.90 -19.01 -18.63
N GLN A 36 -1.81 -19.45 -17.77
CA GLN A 36 -2.16 -18.75 -16.53
C GLN A 36 -0.98 -18.67 -15.55
N GLU A 37 -0.25 -19.79 -15.36
CA GLU A 37 0.94 -19.82 -14.50
C GLU A 37 2.07 -18.93 -15.05
N LEU A 38 2.22 -18.85 -16.37
CA LEU A 38 3.19 -17.95 -17.01
C LEU A 38 2.89 -16.48 -16.71
N VAL A 39 1.63 -16.07 -16.83
CA VAL A 39 1.19 -14.69 -16.51
C VAL A 39 1.38 -14.40 -15.01
N GLU A 40 1.07 -15.36 -14.14
CA GLU A 40 1.29 -15.23 -12.70
C GLU A 40 2.77 -15.02 -12.37
N ILE A 41 3.66 -15.85 -12.91
CA ILE A 41 5.12 -15.76 -12.71
C ILE A 41 5.64 -14.40 -13.19
N SER A 42 5.22 -13.97 -14.38
CA SER A 42 5.60 -12.67 -14.93
C SER A 42 5.13 -11.50 -14.06
N LEU A 43 3.93 -11.58 -13.50
CA LEU A 43 3.40 -10.55 -12.61
C LEU A 43 4.18 -10.50 -11.29
N ILE A 44 4.53 -11.66 -10.72
CA ILE A 44 5.35 -11.76 -9.50
C ILE A 44 6.76 -11.21 -9.75
N GLU A 45 7.39 -11.56 -10.89
CA GLU A 45 8.70 -11.00 -11.26
C GLU A 45 8.64 -9.47 -11.35
N ASN A 46 7.61 -8.93 -11.99
CA ASN A 46 7.44 -7.49 -12.11
C ASN A 46 7.25 -6.81 -10.75
N ILE A 47 6.55 -7.44 -9.79
CA ILE A 47 6.39 -6.91 -8.42
C ILE A 47 7.73 -6.87 -7.66
N GLN A 48 8.67 -7.76 -7.98
CA GLN A 48 10.00 -7.80 -7.34
C GLN A 48 10.97 -6.73 -7.87
N ARG A 49 10.54 -5.92 -8.84
CA ARG A 49 11.35 -4.79 -9.32
C ARG A 49 11.37 -3.68 -8.26
N GLU A 50 12.51 -2.99 -8.18
CA GLU A 50 12.74 -1.94 -7.16
C GLU A 50 12.07 -0.60 -7.52
N ASP A 51 11.52 -0.47 -8.75
CA ASP A 51 11.04 0.79 -9.33
C ASP A 51 9.51 0.96 -9.29
N LEU A 52 8.76 0.04 -8.66
CA LEU A 52 7.31 0.16 -8.51
C LEU A 52 6.93 1.19 -7.45
N ASN A 53 5.98 2.06 -7.80
CA ASN A 53 5.36 2.92 -6.79
C ASN A 53 4.39 2.14 -5.87
N PRO A 54 4.07 2.65 -4.67
CA PRO A 54 3.24 1.93 -3.71
C PRO A 54 1.82 1.61 -4.19
N VAL A 55 1.28 2.39 -5.12
CA VAL A 55 -0.06 2.17 -5.69
C VAL A 55 -0.01 1.08 -6.75
N GLU A 56 1.00 1.08 -7.61
CA GLU A 56 1.23 0.02 -8.59
C GLU A 56 1.46 -1.33 -7.91
N GLU A 57 2.26 -1.36 -6.86
CA GLU A 57 2.48 -2.55 -6.05
C GLU A 57 1.15 -3.08 -5.47
N ALA A 58 0.33 -2.19 -4.92
CA ALA A 58 -0.97 -2.54 -4.38
C ALA A 58 -1.94 -3.07 -5.45
N MET A 59 -1.94 -2.49 -6.65
CA MET A 59 -2.73 -2.95 -7.79
C MET A 59 -2.30 -4.33 -8.26
N ALA A 60 -0.99 -4.58 -8.32
CA ALA A 60 -0.46 -5.88 -8.69
C ALA A 60 -0.85 -6.98 -7.67
N TYR A 61 -0.81 -6.69 -6.37
CA TYR A 61 -1.33 -7.63 -5.36
C TYR A 61 -2.83 -7.89 -5.51
N LYS A 62 -3.60 -6.84 -5.75
CA LYS A 62 -5.03 -6.99 -5.99
C LYS A 62 -5.30 -7.88 -7.20
N ARG A 63 -4.55 -7.69 -8.28
CA ARG A 63 -4.65 -8.51 -9.49
C ARG A 63 -4.33 -9.98 -9.22
N LEU A 64 -3.30 -10.28 -8.41
CA LEU A 64 -2.97 -11.65 -7.99
C LEU A 64 -4.11 -12.33 -7.22
N ILE A 65 -4.86 -11.58 -6.43
CA ILE A 65 -6.03 -12.10 -5.71
C ILE A 65 -7.20 -12.31 -6.66
N ASP A 66 -7.53 -11.30 -7.48
CA ASP A 66 -8.75 -11.29 -8.29
C ASP A 66 -8.67 -12.29 -9.47
N GLU A 67 -7.51 -12.37 -10.14
CA GLU A 67 -7.33 -13.22 -11.34
C GLU A 67 -6.81 -14.61 -11.01
N PHE A 68 -5.92 -14.74 -10.01
CA PHE A 68 -5.26 -16.01 -9.69
C PHE A 68 -5.74 -16.63 -8.38
N HIS A 69 -6.69 -15.98 -7.68
CA HIS A 69 -7.30 -16.44 -6.43
C HIS A 69 -6.30 -16.75 -5.31
N LEU A 70 -5.12 -16.11 -5.34
CA LEU A 70 -4.09 -16.28 -4.33
C LEU A 70 -4.50 -15.62 -3.01
N LYS A 71 -4.14 -16.27 -1.91
CA LYS A 71 -4.29 -15.67 -0.58
C LYS A 71 -3.16 -14.68 -0.29
N GLN A 72 -3.40 -13.71 0.57
CA GLN A 72 -2.38 -12.72 0.95
C GLN A 72 -1.10 -13.34 1.54
N ASP A 73 -1.22 -14.48 2.22
CA ASP A 73 -0.07 -15.22 2.75
C ASP A 73 0.78 -15.82 1.62
N GLU A 74 0.13 -16.41 0.61
CA GLU A 74 0.79 -16.99 -0.56
C GLU A 74 1.49 -15.91 -1.41
N ILE A 75 0.85 -14.75 -1.57
CA ILE A 75 1.47 -13.60 -2.24
C ILE A 75 2.70 -13.15 -1.46
N ALA A 76 2.57 -12.97 -0.14
CA ALA A 76 3.67 -12.51 0.72
C ALA A 76 4.90 -13.44 0.62
N GLU A 77 4.69 -14.75 0.65
CA GLU A 77 5.75 -15.75 0.48
C GLU A 77 6.43 -15.64 -0.88
N ARG A 78 5.63 -15.54 -1.98
CA ARG A 78 6.16 -15.50 -3.35
C ARG A 78 6.92 -14.23 -3.68
N VAL A 79 6.51 -13.08 -3.10
CA VAL A 79 7.19 -11.79 -3.32
C VAL A 79 8.28 -11.50 -2.27
N GLY A 80 8.47 -12.38 -1.28
CA GLY A 80 9.49 -12.22 -0.23
C GLY A 80 9.17 -11.10 0.75
N LYS A 81 7.88 -10.78 0.97
CA LYS A 81 7.41 -9.74 1.91
C LYS A 81 6.57 -10.35 3.04
N SER A 82 6.33 -9.57 4.11
CA SER A 82 5.41 -10.02 5.15
C SER A 82 3.94 -9.87 4.70
N ARG A 83 3.06 -10.73 5.19
CA ARG A 83 1.60 -10.60 4.99
C ARG A 83 1.10 -9.20 5.38
N THR A 84 1.63 -8.66 6.47
CA THR A 84 1.28 -7.30 6.94
C THR A 84 1.66 -6.23 5.90
N ALA A 85 2.81 -6.38 5.22
CA ALA A 85 3.22 -5.47 4.15
C ALA A 85 2.24 -5.53 2.98
N VAL A 86 1.87 -6.74 2.50
CA VAL A 86 0.88 -6.94 1.43
C VAL A 86 -0.48 -6.34 1.81
N THR A 87 -0.97 -6.64 3.03
CA THR A 87 -2.24 -6.07 3.53
C THR A 87 -2.20 -4.54 3.58
N ASN A 88 -1.11 -3.95 4.07
CA ASN A 88 -0.96 -2.50 4.16
C ASN A 88 -0.90 -1.84 2.78
N ALA A 89 -0.19 -2.44 1.82
CA ALA A 89 -0.16 -1.96 0.43
C ALA A 89 -1.57 -1.96 -0.17
N MET A 90 -2.29 -3.07 -0.08
CA MET A 90 -3.66 -3.18 -0.62
C MET A 90 -4.64 -2.17 0.00
N ARG A 91 -4.44 -1.81 1.27
CA ARG A 91 -5.29 -0.79 1.91
C ARG A 91 -5.13 0.59 1.25
N LEU A 92 -4.00 0.90 0.61
CA LEU A 92 -3.79 2.18 -0.08
C LEU A 92 -4.78 2.40 -1.23
N LEU A 93 -5.27 1.33 -1.85
CA LEU A 93 -6.32 1.41 -2.89
C LEU A 93 -7.67 1.91 -2.38
N LYS A 94 -7.86 1.99 -1.06
CA LYS A 94 -9.06 2.58 -0.44
C LYS A 94 -9.00 4.09 -0.29
N LEU A 95 -7.87 4.71 -0.54
CA LEU A 95 -7.73 6.17 -0.55
C LEU A 95 -8.50 6.80 -1.71
N SER A 96 -8.75 8.10 -1.64
CA SER A 96 -9.27 8.85 -2.80
C SER A 96 -8.23 8.84 -3.93
N GLU A 97 -8.67 8.96 -5.18
CA GLU A 97 -7.78 8.98 -6.35
C GLU A 97 -6.72 10.08 -6.26
N LYS A 98 -7.11 11.26 -5.76
CA LYS A 98 -6.15 12.37 -5.56
C LYS A 98 -5.07 12.03 -4.54
N VAL A 99 -5.43 11.39 -3.43
CA VAL A 99 -4.44 10.99 -2.41
C VAL A 99 -3.53 9.88 -2.93
N GLN A 100 -4.07 8.95 -3.76
CA GLN A 100 -3.26 7.96 -4.45
C GLN A 100 -2.28 8.64 -5.43
N GLN A 101 -2.73 9.65 -6.17
CA GLN A 101 -1.86 10.41 -7.07
C GLN A 101 -0.76 11.15 -6.31
N MET A 102 -1.08 11.81 -5.19
CA MET A 102 -0.08 12.45 -4.34
C MET A 102 0.98 11.46 -3.80
N LEU A 103 0.58 10.20 -3.59
CA LEU A 103 1.50 9.13 -3.19
C LEU A 103 2.40 8.69 -4.35
N ILE A 104 1.86 8.62 -5.58
CA ILE A 104 2.62 8.31 -6.81
C ILE A 104 3.64 9.42 -7.09
N ASP A 105 3.22 10.68 -6.93
CA ASP A 105 4.05 11.87 -7.15
C ASP A 105 5.04 12.15 -5.99
N GLU A 106 5.13 11.21 -5.02
CA GLU A 106 6.00 11.31 -3.82
C GLU A 106 5.76 12.56 -2.97
N MET A 107 4.62 13.25 -3.13
CA MET A 107 4.22 14.39 -2.30
C MET A 107 3.98 13.97 -0.85
N ILE A 108 3.50 12.75 -0.65
CA ILE A 108 3.30 12.12 0.66
C ILE A 108 3.89 10.70 0.65
N THR A 109 4.28 10.20 1.81
CA THR A 109 4.81 8.83 1.94
C THR A 109 3.70 7.81 2.25
N ALA A 110 3.97 6.53 2.06
CA ALA A 110 3.08 5.44 2.45
C ALA A 110 2.71 5.45 3.95
N GLY A 111 3.58 6.02 4.80
CA GLY A 111 3.30 6.24 6.22
C GLY A 111 2.16 7.25 6.43
N HIS A 112 2.23 8.41 5.75
CA HIS A 112 1.18 9.44 5.77
C HIS A 112 -0.13 8.88 5.22
N ALA A 113 -0.07 8.19 4.08
CA ALA A 113 -1.21 7.56 3.44
C ALA A 113 -1.94 6.57 4.38
N ARG A 114 -1.19 5.76 5.16
CA ARG A 114 -1.77 4.84 6.15
C ARG A 114 -2.49 5.56 7.30
N ALA A 115 -1.96 6.68 7.77
CA ALA A 115 -2.64 7.48 8.78
C ALA A 115 -3.96 8.05 8.25
N ILE A 116 -3.94 8.60 7.01
CA ILE A 116 -5.10 9.20 6.33
C ILE A 116 -6.21 8.16 6.06
N LEU A 117 -5.87 6.88 5.85
CA LEU A 117 -6.83 5.79 5.65
C LEU A 117 -7.86 5.62 6.79
N SER A 118 -7.57 6.14 7.98
CA SER A 118 -8.51 6.12 9.11
C SER A 118 -9.69 7.06 8.92
N ILE A 119 -9.60 7.99 7.96
CA ILE A 119 -10.66 8.93 7.61
C ILE A 119 -11.56 8.28 6.57
N ALA A 120 -12.85 8.11 6.87
CA ALA A 120 -13.81 7.49 5.95
C ALA A 120 -14.19 8.42 4.77
N ASP A 121 -14.23 9.71 5.02
CA ASP A 121 -14.64 10.76 4.08
C ASP A 121 -13.50 11.10 3.11
N LYS A 122 -13.74 10.92 1.81
CA LYS A 122 -12.76 11.13 0.75
C LYS A 122 -12.31 12.59 0.61
N GLU A 123 -13.21 13.54 0.76
CA GLU A 123 -12.90 14.97 0.68
C GLU A 123 -11.98 15.38 1.85
N LYS A 124 -12.27 14.83 3.04
CA LYS A 124 -11.40 15.05 4.20
C LYS A 124 -10.03 14.39 4.03
N GLN A 125 -9.97 13.20 3.43
CA GLN A 125 -8.68 12.58 3.09
C GLN A 125 -7.82 13.52 2.23
N GLU A 126 -8.40 14.10 1.17
CA GLU A 126 -7.73 15.03 0.26
C GLU A 126 -7.26 16.31 0.98
N SER A 127 -8.15 16.92 1.76
CA SER A 127 -7.82 18.13 2.54
C SER A 127 -6.66 17.89 3.52
N ILE A 128 -6.65 16.73 4.19
CA ILE A 128 -5.57 16.39 5.12
C ILE A 128 -4.29 16.05 4.37
N ALA A 129 -4.36 15.34 3.25
CA ALA A 129 -3.19 15.04 2.43
C ALA A 129 -2.50 16.31 1.93
N MET A 130 -3.27 17.30 1.46
CA MET A 130 -2.75 18.60 1.07
C MET A 130 -2.10 19.32 2.24
N LYS A 131 -2.75 19.35 3.40
CA LYS A 131 -2.20 19.95 4.62
C LYS A 131 -0.88 19.29 5.04
N VAL A 132 -0.80 17.96 4.99
CA VAL A 132 0.44 17.20 5.28
C VAL A 132 1.57 17.63 4.36
N PHE A 133 1.27 17.82 3.07
CA PHE A 133 2.26 18.26 2.09
C PHE A 133 2.69 19.71 2.31
N ASP A 134 1.74 20.63 2.47
CA ASP A 134 2.00 22.08 2.60
C ASP A 134 2.77 22.41 3.89
N GLU A 135 2.38 21.80 5.01
CA GLU A 135 3.00 22.01 6.32
C GLU A 135 4.21 21.08 6.57
N LYS A 136 4.54 20.18 5.62
CA LYS A 136 5.62 19.19 5.73
C LYS A 136 5.56 18.36 7.01
N LEU A 137 4.36 17.95 7.38
CA LEU A 137 4.13 17.17 8.60
C LEU A 137 4.84 15.82 8.53
N SER A 138 5.40 15.39 9.65
CA SER A 138 5.90 14.03 9.82
C SER A 138 4.74 13.02 9.91
N VAL A 139 5.04 11.73 9.72
CA VAL A 139 4.04 10.65 9.90
C VAL A 139 3.39 10.71 11.28
N ARG A 140 4.16 10.95 12.35
CA ARG A 140 3.65 11.04 13.72
C ARG A 140 2.71 12.23 13.93
N GLU A 141 3.04 13.39 13.35
CA GLU A 141 2.17 14.58 13.40
C GLU A 141 0.88 14.34 12.61
N THR A 142 0.96 13.67 11.47
CA THR A 142 -0.20 13.28 10.68
C THR A 142 -1.10 12.32 11.46
N GLU A 143 -0.55 11.30 12.12
CA GLU A 143 -1.30 10.40 13.00
C GLU A 143 -2.00 11.15 14.14
N ALA A 144 -1.30 12.09 14.80
CA ALA A 144 -1.86 12.91 15.86
C ALA A 144 -2.97 13.85 15.35
N LEU A 145 -2.81 14.41 14.14
CA LEU A 145 -3.81 15.26 13.49
C LEU A 145 -5.08 14.45 13.19
N VAL A 146 -4.94 13.30 12.53
CA VAL A 146 -6.06 12.41 12.18
C VAL A 146 -6.77 11.93 13.44
N LYS A 147 -6.03 11.52 14.47
CA LYS A 147 -6.62 11.10 15.75
C LYS A 147 -7.47 12.20 16.37
N ARG A 148 -6.98 13.45 16.42
CA ARG A 148 -7.75 14.59 16.94
C ARG A 148 -9.03 14.87 16.15
N MET A 149 -8.99 14.64 14.82
CA MET A 149 -10.19 14.82 13.98
C MET A 149 -11.24 13.74 14.20
N LEU A 150 -10.81 12.53 14.55
CA LEU A 150 -11.70 11.38 14.79
C LEU A 150 -12.22 11.34 16.23
N GLU A 151 -11.58 12.05 17.17
CA GLU A 151 -12.08 12.16 18.54
C GLU A 151 -13.35 13.01 18.53
N PRO A 152 -14.46 12.53 19.16
CA PRO A 152 -15.65 13.35 19.33
C PRO A 152 -15.28 14.61 20.12
N PRO A 153 -15.91 15.77 19.84
CA PRO A 153 -15.65 16.98 20.59
C PRO A 153 -15.80 16.68 22.08
N LYS A 154 -14.72 16.87 22.83
CA LYS A 154 -14.78 16.73 24.30
C LYS A 154 -15.92 17.65 24.75
N THR A 155 -17.02 17.09 25.22
CA THR A 155 -18.06 17.86 25.87
C THR A 155 -17.38 18.67 26.94
N ALA A 156 -17.43 20.00 26.79
CA ALA A 156 -16.89 20.93 27.78
C ALA A 156 -17.43 20.50 29.15
N LYS A 157 -16.55 20.09 30.06
CA LYS A 157 -16.94 19.88 31.45
C LYS A 157 -17.62 21.17 31.87
N LYS A 158 -18.95 21.12 32.05
CA LYS A 158 -19.69 22.21 32.71
C LYS A 158 -18.87 22.55 33.95
N SER A 159 -18.34 23.75 34.01
CA SER A 159 -17.60 24.23 35.19
C SER A 159 -18.58 24.12 36.36
N LYS A 160 -18.13 23.48 37.44
CA LYS A 160 -18.88 23.37 38.70
C LYS A 160 -18.98 24.76 39.43
N PHE A 161 -19.17 25.82 38.66
CA PHE A 161 -19.29 27.20 39.23
C PHE A 161 -20.70 27.75 39.18
N SER A 162 -21.70 26.98 38.76
CA SER A 162 -23.10 27.42 38.73
C SER A 162 -23.92 27.02 39.96
N SER A 163 -23.32 26.37 40.97
CA SER A 163 -24.09 25.97 42.18
C SER A 163 -23.85 26.82 43.42
N ALA A 164 -23.04 27.88 43.34
CA ALA A 164 -22.79 28.76 44.45
C ALA A 164 -23.64 30.03 44.39
N GLU A 165 -24.15 30.42 43.21
CA GLU A 165 -25.00 31.62 43.08
C GLU A 165 -26.49 31.31 43.36
N ASP A 166 -26.95 30.09 43.09
CA ASP A 166 -28.35 29.72 43.38
C ASP A 166 -28.64 29.51 44.89
N ALA A 167 -27.61 29.27 45.71
CA ALA A 167 -27.76 29.08 47.16
C ALA A 167 -27.89 30.41 47.96
N ILE A 168 -27.66 31.54 47.32
CA ILE A 168 -27.73 32.89 47.97
C ILE A 168 -29.14 33.49 47.84
N TYR A 169 -29.93 33.06 46.84
CA TYR A 169 -31.28 33.58 46.62
C TYR A 169 -32.39 32.88 47.41
N GLU A 170 -32.16 31.73 48.05
CA GLU A 170 -33.15 31.06 48.91
C GLU A 170 -33.06 31.40 50.40
N SER A 171 -32.21 32.33 50.80
CA SER A 171 -32.04 32.71 52.23
C SER A 171 -32.31 34.19 52.52
N LEU A 172 -33.18 34.87 51.73
CA LEU A 172 -33.69 36.23 52.04
C LEU A 172 -35.24 36.22 52.10
#